data_8c6670cd30601c41b5a41d1491426f4e
#
_entry.id   8c6670cd30601c41b5a41d1491426f4e
#
_cell.length_a   1.000
_cell.length_b   1.000
_cell.length_c   1.000
_cell.angle_alpha   90.00
_cell.angle_beta   90.00
_cell.angle_gamma   90.00
#
_symmetry.space_group_name_H-M   'P 1'
#
loop_
_entity.id
_entity.type
_entity.pdbx_description
1 polymer ?
#
loop_
_entity_poly.entity_id
_entity_poly.type
_entity_poly.pdbx_seq_one_letter_code
_entity_poly.pdbx_strand_id
1 'polypeptide(L)'
;IAGKTLGIVGFGKIGKSMARMANHGFRARVIAFSPHTDDHEMEKFGVTKYNSLSKLLSDSDFVSIHSVLNSETEKLIGEKELRQMKPNAILLNSARGAIIDEQALIKAIKEKWIAGLGLDVFSQEPLNSRNHPMKELYGRPNVILMPHLTFYTKEAMDRLETETLERSFEILQGKKVLIKSLDPRLLKQSHSVVFQ
;
A
#
# COMPACT_ATOMS: atom_id res chain seq x y z
N ILE A 1 12.75 -3.35 -15.04
CA ILE A 1 12.75 -2.48 -13.84
C ILE A 1 14.12 -1.83 -13.66
N ALA A 2 15.22 -2.49 -14.07
CA ALA A 2 16.56 -1.90 -13.99
C ALA A 2 16.61 -0.53 -14.69
N GLY A 3 17.23 0.45 -14.04
CA GLY A 3 17.33 1.84 -14.54
C GLY A 3 16.02 2.65 -14.47
N LYS A 4 14.94 2.08 -13.91
CA LYS A 4 13.67 2.77 -13.67
C LYS A 4 13.60 3.33 -12.24
N THR A 5 12.70 4.27 -12.03
CA THR A 5 12.45 4.87 -10.72
C THR A 5 11.22 4.24 -10.08
N LEU A 6 11.37 3.68 -8.89
CA LEU A 6 10.29 3.25 -8.01
C LEU A 6 10.03 4.31 -6.95
N GLY A 7 8.84 4.89 -6.95
CA GLY A 7 8.32 5.75 -5.89
C GLY A 7 7.56 4.93 -4.86
N ILE A 8 7.94 5.04 -3.61
CA ILE A 8 7.30 4.37 -2.47
C ILE A 8 6.52 5.40 -1.66
N VAL A 9 5.20 5.17 -1.51
CA VAL A 9 4.33 6.00 -0.67
C VAL A 9 4.10 5.27 0.65
N GLY A 10 4.75 5.74 1.72
CA GLY A 10 4.79 5.07 3.03
C GLY A 10 6.03 4.19 3.22
N PHE A 11 6.86 4.50 4.23
CA PHE A 11 8.14 3.85 4.46
C PHE A 11 8.18 3.06 5.78
N GLY A 12 7.11 2.28 6.03
CA GLY A 12 7.02 1.31 7.13
C GLY A 12 7.78 0.02 6.83
N LYS A 13 7.52 -1.04 7.60
CA LYS A 13 8.19 -2.35 7.45
C LYS A 13 8.13 -2.89 6.02
N ILE A 14 6.97 -2.81 5.37
CA ILE A 14 6.76 -3.31 4.00
C ILE A 14 7.47 -2.41 2.98
N GLY A 15 7.32 -1.08 3.12
CA GLY A 15 8.01 -0.11 2.23
C GLY A 15 9.53 -0.26 2.27
N LYS A 16 10.12 -0.48 3.45
CA LYS A 16 11.56 -0.78 3.61
C LYS A 16 11.98 -2.08 2.92
N SER A 17 11.17 -3.12 3.05
CA SER A 17 11.42 -4.40 2.37
C SER A 17 11.35 -4.26 0.86
N MET A 18 10.34 -3.54 0.35
CA MET A 18 10.20 -3.23 -1.08
C MET A 18 11.40 -2.42 -1.59
N ALA A 19 11.82 -1.40 -0.85
CA ALA A 19 12.98 -0.58 -1.20
C ALA A 19 14.26 -1.41 -1.34
N ARG A 20 14.52 -2.28 -0.37
CA ARG A 20 15.68 -3.18 -0.39
C ARG A 20 15.66 -4.10 -1.61
N MET A 21 14.53 -4.74 -1.90
CA MET A 21 14.39 -5.63 -3.06
C MET A 21 14.55 -4.85 -4.38
N ALA A 22 13.94 -3.69 -4.50
CA ALA A 22 14.00 -2.88 -5.70
C ALA A 22 15.42 -2.35 -5.98
N ASN A 23 16.10 -1.85 -4.95
CA ASN A 23 17.44 -1.29 -5.08
C ASN A 23 18.47 -2.40 -5.36
N HIS A 24 18.56 -3.40 -4.48
CA HIS A 24 19.61 -4.43 -4.58
C HIS A 24 19.26 -5.54 -5.57
N GLY A 25 18.00 -5.98 -5.63
CA GLY A 25 17.57 -7.07 -6.51
C GLY A 25 17.36 -6.62 -7.95
N PHE A 26 16.68 -5.49 -8.16
CA PHE A 26 16.29 -5.01 -9.48
C PHE A 26 17.12 -3.84 -10.01
N ARG A 27 18.03 -3.31 -9.22
CA ARG A 27 18.85 -2.12 -9.57
C ARG A 27 17.99 -0.93 -10.03
N ALA A 28 16.84 -0.74 -9.38
CA ALA A 28 15.98 0.41 -9.59
C ALA A 28 16.45 1.59 -8.72
N ARG A 29 16.27 2.80 -9.21
CA ARG A 29 16.36 3.98 -8.36
C ARG A 29 15.13 4.02 -7.45
N VAL A 30 15.33 4.13 -6.14
CA VAL A 30 14.22 4.17 -5.17
C VAL A 30 14.12 5.54 -4.53
N ILE A 31 12.93 6.12 -4.59
CA ILE A 31 12.55 7.36 -3.92
C ILE A 31 11.34 7.09 -3.03
N ALA A 32 11.19 7.80 -1.91
CA ALA A 32 10.07 7.58 -1.02
C ALA A 32 9.47 8.87 -0.48
N PHE A 33 8.14 8.87 -0.32
CA PHE A 33 7.38 9.88 0.40
C PHE A 33 6.80 9.24 1.67
N SER A 34 7.27 9.69 2.82
CA SER A 34 6.77 9.31 4.14
C SER A 34 7.09 10.44 5.11
N PRO A 35 6.15 11.34 5.38
CA PRO A 35 6.42 12.57 6.16
C PRO A 35 7.03 12.32 7.53
N HIS A 36 6.61 11.23 8.18
CA HIS A 36 7.02 10.89 9.56
C HIS A 36 8.28 10.02 9.64
N THR A 37 8.92 9.71 8.51
CA THR A 37 10.17 8.93 8.51
C THR A 37 11.37 9.86 8.33
N ASP A 38 12.38 9.68 9.14
CA ASP A 38 13.63 10.44 9.08
C ASP A 38 14.41 10.16 7.78
N ASP A 39 15.06 11.18 7.24
CA ASP A 39 15.85 11.09 6.00
C ASP A 39 16.98 10.07 6.15
N HIS A 40 17.69 10.11 7.28
CA HIS A 40 18.79 9.20 7.57
C HIS A 40 18.34 7.73 7.66
N GLU A 41 17.10 7.49 8.09
CA GLU A 41 16.53 6.14 8.08
C GLU A 41 16.33 5.64 6.64
N MET A 42 15.88 6.49 5.73
CA MET A 42 15.70 6.13 4.31
C MET A 42 17.05 5.90 3.61
N GLU A 43 18.04 6.72 3.91
CA GLU A 43 19.41 6.60 3.36
C GLU A 43 20.04 5.23 3.64
N LYS A 44 19.79 4.63 4.82
CA LYS A 44 20.27 3.27 5.17
C LYS A 44 19.79 2.19 4.20
N PHE A 45 18.72 2.46 3.48
CA PHE A 45 18.15 1.55 2.46
C PHE A 45 18.49 2.01 1.02
N GLY A 46 19.36 3.00 0.85
CA GLY A 46 19.70 3.58 -0.46
C GLY A 46 18.51 4.31 -1.10
N VAL A 47 17.63 4.90 -0.30
CA VAL A 47 16.41 5.58 -0.72
C VAL A 47 16.55 7.09 -0.55
N THR A 48 16.20 7.84 -1.58
CA THR A 48 16.11 9.30 -1.49
C THR A 48 14.71 9.70 -0.99
N LYS A 49 14.66 10.43 0.12
CA LYS A 49 13.40 10.99 0.62
C LYS A 49 12.90 12.12 -0.26
N TYR A 50 11.61 12.13 -0.51
CA TYR A 50 10.88 13.22 -1.17
C TYR A 50 9.89 13.83 -0.19
N ASN A 51 9.96 15.17 -0.03
CA ASN A 51 9.04 15.91 0.85
C ASN A 51 7.74 16.32 0.14
N SER A 52 7.62 16.02 -1.15
CA SER A 52 6.44 16.30 -1.97
C SER A 52 5.95 15.03 -2.65
N LEU A 53 4.71 14.64 -2.37
CA LEU A 53 4.05 13.54 -3.07
C LEU A 53 3.98 13.81 -4.57
N SER A 54 3.59 15.03 -4.96
CA SER A 54 3.52 15.47 -6.36
C SER A 54 4.84 15.23 -7.10
N LYS A 55 5.96 15.61 -6.48
CA LYS A 55 7.30 15.43 -7.08
C LYS A 55 7.66 13.94 -7.17
N LEU A 56 7.33 13.15 -6.16
CA LEU A 56 7.52 11.70 -6.22
C LEU A 56 6.75 11.09 -7.39
N LEU A 57 5.47 11.44 -7.54
CA LEU A 57 4.61 10.90 -8.59
C LEU A 57 5.14 11.25 -9.99
N SER A 58 5.57 12.49 -10.21
CA SER A 58 6.10 12.95 -11.50
C SER A 58 7.44 12.31 -11.88
N ASP A 59 8.25 11.91 -10.90
CA ASP A 59 9.56 11.32 -11.15
C ASP A 59 9.54 9.78 -11.26
N SER A 60 8.42 9.14 -10.84
CA SER A 60 8.32 7.68 -10.76
C SER A 60 7.85 7.03 -12.07
N ASP A 61 8.49 5.91 -12.42
CA ASP A 61 8.00 4.99 -13.46
C ASP A 61 7.06 3.92 -12.87
N PHE A 62 7.28 3.59 -11.59
CA PHE A 62 6.41 2.74 -10.79
C PHE A 62 6.11 3.45 -9.48
N VAL A 63 4.87 3.42 -9.04
CA VAL A 63 4.45 3.92 -7.72
C VAL A 63 3.86 2.77 -6.92
N SER A 64 4.39 2.51 -5.72
CA SER A 64 3.90 1.46 -4.83
C SER A 64 3.48 2.03 -3.49
N ILE A 65 2.23 1.74 -3.10
CA ILE A 65 1.61 2.28 -1.88
C ILE A 65 1.79 1.28 -0.74
N HIS A 66 2.37 1.76 0.37
CA HIS A 66 2.62 1.01 1.61
C HIS A 66 2.25 1.82 2.87
N SER A 67 1.43 2.85 2.70
CA SER A 67 0.93 3.66 3.80
C SER A 67 -0.16 2.94 4.59
N VAL A 68 -0.29 3.26 5.87
CA VAL A 68 -1.47 2.90 6.66
C VAL A 68 -2.65 3.77 6.22
N LEU A 69 -3.87 3.25 6.38
CA LEU A 69 -5.08 4.04 6.15
C LEU A 69 -5.44 4.80 7.43
N ASN A 70 -5.50 6.12 7.32
CA ASN A 70 -5.96 7.03 8.37
C ASN A 70 -6.58 8.28 7.71
N SER A 71 -6.94 9.30 8.51
CA SER A 71 -7.54 10.54 7.99
C SER A 71 -6.64 11.34 7.04
N GLU A 72 -5.31 11.18 7.13
CA GLU A 72 -4.34 11.87 6.25
C GLU A 72 -4.12 11.12 4.93
N THR A 73 -4.39 9.82 4.91
CA THR A 73 -4.07 8.93 3.78
C THR A 73 -5.31 8.42 3.05
N GLU A 74 -6.51 8.67 3.59
CA GLU A 74 -7.75 8.37 2.89
C GLU A 74 -7.85 9.24 1.63
N LYS A 75 -8.07 8.59 0.47
CA LYS A 75 -8.08 9.24 -0.86
C LYS A 75 -6.85 10.11 -1.15
N LEU A 76 -5.71 9.77 -0.56
CA LEU A 76 -4.43 10.47 -0.78
C LEU A 76 -4.07 10.52 -2.27
N ILE A 77 -4.44 9.49 -3.03
CA ILE A 77 -4.23 9.42 -4.48
C ILE A 77 -5.60 9.62 -5.17
N GLY A 78 -5.89 10.85 -5.52
CA GLY A 78 -7.07 11.25 -6.27
C GLY A 78 -6.77 11.60 -7.73
N GLU A 79 -7.72 12.28 -8.41
CA GLU A 79 -7.57 12.67 -9.81
C GLU A 79 -6.34 13.57 -10.02
N LYS A 80 -6.12 14.53 -9.12
CA LYS A 80 -4.99 15.46 -9.19
C LYS A 80 -3.65 14.71 -9.13
N GLU A 81 -3.52 13.75 -8.23
CA GLU A 81 -2.31 12.96 -8.04
C GLU A 81 -2.08 12.02 -9.22
N LEU A 82 -3.13 11.35 -9.71
CA LEU A 82 -3.05 10.47 -10.88
C LEU A 82 -2.63 11.21 -12.15
N ARG A 83 -3.08 12.45 -12.34
CA ARG A 83 -2.66 13.30 -13.48
C ARG A 83 -1.22 13.79 -13.39
N GLN A 84 -0.61 13.75 -12.22
CA GLN A 84 0.80 14.10 -12.02
C GLN A 84 1.76 12.95 -12.31
N MET A 85 1.26 11.72 -12.40
CA MET A 85 2.06 10.56 -12.76
C MET A 85 2.50 10.63 -14.22
N LYS A 86 3.61 9.95 -14.54
CA LYS A 86 4.03 9.82 -15.94
C LYS A 86 2.99 9.01 -16.72
N PRO A 87 2.74 9.34 -18.01
CA PRO A 87 1.79 8.57 -18.84
C PRO A 87 2.15 7.09 -19.01
N ASN A 88 3.42 6.75 -18.84
CA ASN A 88 3.93 5.37 -18.88
C ASN A 88 4.11 4.75 -17.48
N ALA A 89 3.69 5.42 -16.41
CA ALA A 89 3.82 4.91 -15.06
C ALA A 89 2.80 3.80 -14.75
N ILE A 90 3.18 2.95 -13.81
CA ILE A 90 2.34 1.88 -13.26
C ILE A 90 2.12 2.16 -11.78
N LEU A 91 0.85 2.11 -11.34
CA LEU A 91 0.47 2.26 -9.93
C LEU A 91 0.17 0.89 -9.31
N LEU A 92 0.72 0.66 -8.13
CA LEU A 92 0.55 -0.58 -7.36
C LEU A 92 0.00 -0.25 -5.96
N ASN A 93 -1.06 -0.95 -5.55
CA ASN A 93 -1.59 -0.85 -4.19
C ASN A 93 -1.89 -2.21 -3.59
N SER A 94 -1.11 -2.60 -2.60
CA SER A 94 -1.32 -3.75 -1.74
C SER A 94 -1.46 -3.35 -0.26
N ALA A 95 -1.73 -2.07 0.01
CA ALA A 95 -1.88 -1.55 1.37
C ALA A 95 -3.36 -1.52 1.81
N ARG A 96 -4.11 -0.51 1.37
CA ARG A 96 -5.55 -0.36 1.64
C ARG A 96 -6.24 0.33 0.46
N GLY A 97 -7.40 -0.17 0.04
CA GLY A 97 -8.13 0.35 -1.12
C GLY A 97 -8.50 1.82 -0.98
N ALA A 98 -9.03 2.23 0.16
CA ALA A 98 -9.47 3.60 0.41
C ALA A 98 -8.36 4.68 0.39
N ILE A 99 -7.09 4.31 0.25
CA ILE A 99 -6.00 5.27 0.02
C ILE A 99 -6.10 5.89 -1.38
N ILE A 100 -6.74 5.19 -2.32
CA ILE A 100 -6.96 5.68 -3.68
C ILE A 100 -8.44 6.02 -3.86
N ASP A 101 -8.74 7.11 -4.55
CA ASP A 101 -10.08 7.35 -5.07
C ASP A 101 -10.32 6.43 -6.27
N GLU A 102 -11.13 5.39 -6.08
CA GLU A 102 -11.38 4.36 -7.11
C GLU A 102 -12.07 4.91 -8.34
N GLN A 103 -12.92 5.95 -8.21
CA GLN A 103 -13.57 6.57 -9.37
C GLN A 103 -12.56 7.32 -10.22
N ALA A 104 -11.67 8.08 -9.58
CA ALA A 104 -10.57 8.75 -10.27
C ALA A 104 -9.63 7.73 -10.94
N LEU A 105 -9.37 6.60 -10.27
CA LEU A 105 -8.52 5.54 -10.80
C LEU A 105 -9.11 4.87 -12.06
N ILE A 106 -10.41 4.56 -12.04
CA ILE A 106 -11.13 4.02 -13.21
C ILE A 106 -10.98 4.97 -14.40
N LYS A 107 -11.19 6.28 -14.16
CA LYS A 107 -11.03 7.31 -15.16
C LYS A 107 -9.61 7.39 -15.68
N ALA A 108 -8.61 7.33 -14.78
CA ALA A 108 -7.19 7.39 -15.14
C ALA A 108 -6.78 6.27 -16.11
N ILE A 109 -7.27 5.06 -15.92
CA ILE A 109 -7.01 3.92 -16.80
C ILE A 109 -7.77 4.08 -18.13
N LYS A 110 -9.04 4.51 -18.11
CA LYS A 110 -9.85 4.70 -19.32
C LYS A 110 -9.29 5.79 -20.23
N GLU A 111 -8.88 6.90 -19.63
CA GLU A 111 -8.35 8.07 -20.33
C GLU A 111 -6.83 8.01 -20.54
N LYS A 112 -6.17 6.90 -20.11
CA LYS A 112 -4.73 6.64 -20.28
C LYS A 112 -3.84 7.70 -19.61
N TRP A 113 -4.21 8.17 -18.42
CA TRP A 113 -3.34 9.06 -17.64
C TRP A 113 -2.12 8.32 -17.11
N ILE A 114 -2.28 7.01 -16.85
CA ILE A 114 -1.22 6.08 -16.45
C ILE A 114 -1.28 4.83 -17.33
N ALA A 115 -0.15 4.14 -17.47
CA ALA A 115 -0.04 2.98 -18.36
C ALA A 115 -0.66 1.70 -17.79
N GLY A 116 -0.62 1.53 -16.47
CA GLY A 116 -1.08 0.28 -15.85
C GLY A 116 -1.37 0.37 -14.38
N LEU A 117 -2.01 -0.68 -13.88
CA LEU A 117 -2.51 -0.77 -12.52
C LEU A 117 -2.37 -2.18 -11.97
N GLY A 118 -1.92 -2.30 -10.70
CA GLY A 118 -1.99 -3.54 -9.92
C GLY A 118 -2.61 -3.28 -8.56
N LEU A 119 -3.76 -3.89 -8.28
CA LEU A 119 -4.45 -3.78 -6.99
C LEU A 119 -4.64 -5.15 -6.37
N ASP A 120 -4.33 -5.24 -5.08
CA ASP A 120 -4.70 -6.38 -4.23
C ASP A 120 -5.79 -6.03 -3.22
N VAL A 121 -6.12 -4.74 -3.09
CA VAL A 121 -7.04 -4.20 -2.08
C VAL A 121 -8.03 -3.22 -2.70
N PHE A 122 -9.24 -3.15 -2.12
CA PHE A 122 -10.35 -2.33 -2.60
C PHE A 122 -11.02 -1.56 -1.46
N SER A 123 -11.74 -0.49 -1.78
CA SER A 123 -12.50 0.28 -0.77
C SER A 123 -13.65 -0.53 -0.17
N GLN A 124 -14.21 -1.44 -0.96
CA GLN A 124 -15.21 -2.42 -0.51
C GLN A 124 -14.72 -3.83 -0.81
N GLU A 125 -14.60 -4.66 0.20
CA GLU A 125 -14.17 -6.05 0.10
C GLU A 125 -15.23 -6.98 0.75
N PRO A 126 -15.44 -8.19 0.21
CA PRO A 126 -14.78 -8.78 -0.96
C PRO A 126 -15.20 -8.13 -2.29
N LEU A 127 -14.31 -8.21 -3.29
CA LEU A 127 -14.58 -7.69 -4.63
C LEU A 127 -15.77 -8.44 -5.27
N ASN A 128 -16.92 -7.77 -5.35
CA ASN A 128 -18.12 -8.36 -5.96
C ASN A 128 -18.12 -8.10 -7.46
N SER A 129 -18.06 -9.18 -8.25
CA SER A 129 -17.98 -9.10 -9.72
C SER A 129 -19.21 -8.45 -10.38
N ARG A 130 -20.37 -8.41 -9.71
CA ARG A 130 -21.61 -7.89 -10.29
C ARG A 130 -21.80 -6.39 -10.10
N ASN A 131 -21.50 -5.87 -8.90
CA ASN A 131 -21.87 -4.52 -8.49
C ASN A 131 -20.70 -3.62 -8.12
N HIS A 132 -19.45 -4.15 -8.10
CA HIS A 132 -18.31 -3.33 -7.74
C HIS A 132 -17.93 -2.36 -8.87
N PRO A 133 -17.63 -1.07 -8.58
CA PRO A 133 -17.23 -0.09 -9.60
C PRO A 133 -16.05 -0.56 -10.46
N MET A 134 -15.08 -1.24 -9.83
CA MET A 134 -13.87 -1.75 -10.51
C MET A 134 -14.15 -2.76 -11.63
N LYS A 135 -15.39 -3.29 -11.75
CA LYS A 135 -15.79 -4.16 -12.88
C LYS A 135 -15.51 -3.54 -14.25
N GLU A 136 -15.52 -2.22 -14.34
CA GLU A 136 -15.19 -1.48 -15.56
C GLU A 136 -13.76 -1.69 -16.04
N LEU A 137 -12.89 -2.18 -15.18
CA LEU A 137 -11.50 -2.48 -15.47
C LEU A 137 -11.22 -3.97 -15.70
N TYR A 138 -12.20 -4.85 -15.54
CA TYR A 138 -12.01 -6.28 -15.74
C TYR A 138 -11.62 -6.60 -17.20
N GLY A 139 -10.70 -7.54 -17.37
CA GLY A 139 -10.23 -7.98 -18.68
C GLY A 139 -9.31 -7.00 -19.41
N ARG A 140 -8.98 -5.85 -18.83
CA ARG A 140 -8.01 -4.93 -19.44
C ARG A 140 -6.60 -5.49 -19.32
N PRO A 141 -5.83 -5.53 -20.42
CA PRO A 141 -4.50 -6.17 -20.42
C PRO A 141 -3.45 -5.44 -19.56
N ASN A 142 -3.70 -4.19 -19.21
CA ASN A 142 -2.83 -3.36 -18.40
C ASN A 142 -3.31 -3.21 -16.94
N VAL A 143 -4.26 -4.05 -16.51
CA VAL A 143 -4.83 -4.02 -15.15
C VAL A 143 -4.76 -5.41 -14.52
N ILE A 144 -4.17 -5.48 -13.34
CA ILE A 144 -4.14 -6.68 -12.50
C ILE A 144 -4.95 -6.40 -11.24
N LEU A 145 -5.99 -7.21 -11.00
CA LEU A 145 -6.81 -7.15 -9.78
C LEU A 145 -6.71 -8.49 -9.08
N MET A 146 -6.32 -8.47 -7.82
CA MET A 146 -6.18 -9.65 -6.98
C MET A 146 -7.15 -9.55 -5.78
N PRO A 147 -7.64 -10.66 -5.22
CA PRO A 147 -8.66 -10.65 -4.18
C PRO A 147 -8.05 -10.60 -2.76
N HIS A 148 -7.15 -9.64 -2.49
CA HIS A 148 -6.47 -9.43 -1.20
C HIS A 148 -5.67 -10.65 -0.74
N LEU A 149 -4.80 -11.17 -1.62
CA LEU A 149 -4.04 -12.40 -1.40
C LEU A 149 -2.51 -12.22 -1.39
N THR A 150 -1.98 -11.00 -1.46
CA THR A 150 -0.52 -10.80 -1.45
C THR A 150 0.16 -11.26 -0.16
N PHE A 151 -0.60 -11.42 0.93
CA PHE A 151 -0.11 -11.98 2.19
C PHE A 151 -0.12 -13.52 2.22
N TYR A 152 -0.85 -14.18 1.31
CA TYR A 152 -1.17 -15.61 1.40
C TYR A 152 0.00 -16.46 0.91
N THR A 153 0.95 -16.72 1.80
CA THR A 153 2.04 -17.69 1.63
C THR A 153 2.01 -18.68 2.80
N LYS A 154 2.59 -19.86 2.61
CA LYS A 154 2.67 -20.87 3.68
C LYS A 154 3.31 -20.29 4.94
N GLU A 155 4.43 -19.61 4.79
CA GLU A 155 5.19 -19.04 5.92
C GLU A 155 4.42 -17.91 6.62
N ALA A 156 3.64 -17.13 5.88
CA ALA A 156 2.81 -16.09 6.49
C ALA A 156 1.63 -16.68 7.25
N MET A 157 1.01 -17.74 6.71
CA MET A 157 -0.09 -18.44 7.38
C MET A 157 0.39 -19.16 8.65
N ASP A 158 1.51 -19.88 8.60
CA ASP A 158 2.09 -20.56 9.77
C ASP A 158 2.39 -19.55 10.89
N ARG A 159 2.91 -18.36 10.56
CA ARG A 159 3.14 -17.28 11.53
C ARG A 159 1.84 -16.71 12.08
N LEU A 160 0.85 -16.47 11.22
CA LEU A 160 -0.44 -15.92 11.62
C LEU A 160 -1.14 -16.85 12.62
N GLU A 161 -1.14 -18.16 12.36
CA GLU A 161 -1.71 -19.17 13.26
C GLU A 161 -0.98 -19.17 14.60
N THR A 162 0.36 -19.21 14.60
CA THR A 162 1.17 -19.19 15.81
C THR A 162 0.91 -17.94 16.64
N GLU A 163 1.01 -16.74 16.02
CA GLU A 163 0.77 -15.48 16.71
C GLU A 163 -0.67 -15.37 17.25
N THR A 164 -1.66 -15.88 16.50
CA THR A 164 -3.06 -15.88 16.95
C THR A 164 -3.24 -16.73 18.19
N LEU A 165 -2.65 -17.93 18.23
CA LEU A 165 -2.69 -18.81 19.38
C LEU A 165 -1.98 -18.18 20.59
N GLU A 166 -0.78 -17.64 20.40
CA GLU A 166 -0.02 -16.96 21.46
C GLU A 166 -0.80 -15.79 22.06
N ARG A 167 -1.38 -14.92 21.23
CA ARG A 167 -2.21 -13.78 21.70
C ARG A 167 -3.47 -14.26 22.41
N SER A 168 -4.12 -15.31 21.92
CA SER A 168 -5.27 -15.92 22.59
C SER A 168 -4.91 -16.45 23.98
N PHE A 169 -3.80 -17.12 24.11
CA PHE A 169 -3.28 -17.60 25.40
C PHE A 169 -2.97 -16.47 26.36
N GLU A 170 -2.34 -15.39 25.88
CA GLU A 170 -2.04 -14.21 26.69
C GLU A 170 -3.32 -13.57 27.23
N ILE A 171 -4.38 -13.45 26.41
CA ILE A 171 -5.68 -12.93 26.82
C ILE A 171 -6.31 -13.83 27.89
N LEU A 172 -6.29 -15.16 27.72
CA LEU A 172 -6.82 -16.12 28.67
C LEU A 172 -6.07 -16.08 30.02
N GLN A 173 -4.80 -15.70 30.01
CA GLN A 173 -3.98 -15.50 31.21
C GLN A 173 -4.17 -14.10 31.85
N GLY A 174 -5.09 -13.29 31.34
CA GLY A 174 -5.31 -11.92 31.81
C GLY A 174 -4.21 -10.91 31.45
N LYS A 175 -3.31 -11.27 30.54
CA LYS A 175 -2.27 -10.37 30.06
C LYS A 175 -2.85 -9.32 29.12
N LYS A 176 -2.32 -8.12 29.17
CA LYS A 176 -2.68 -7.07 28.19
C LYS A 176 -2.00 -7.36 26.86
N VAL A 177 -2.78 -7.48 25.81
CA VAL A 177 -2.28 -7.63 24.45
C VAL A 177 -2.19 -6.25 23.79
N LEU A 178 -0.98 -5.89 23.33
CA LEU A 178 -0.72 -4.66 22.62
C LEU A 178 -1.08 -4.82 21.15
N ILE A 179 -2.10 -4.12 20.70
CA ILE A 179 -2.43 -4.02 19.26
C ILE A 179 -1.82 -2.74 18.71
N LYS A 180 -0.83 -2.89 17.86
CA LYS A 180 -0.23 -1.78 17.08
C LYS A 180 -1.04 -1.59 15.79
N SER A 181 -2.23 -1.04 15.88
CA SER A 181 -3.05 -0.73 14.72
C SER A 181 -3.62 0.67 14.84
N LEU A 182 -3.53 1.44 13.76
CA LEU A 182 -4.17 2.74 13.61
C LEU A 182 -5.55 2.63 12.90
N ASP A 183 -6.07 1.41 12.73
CA ASP A 183 -7.38 1.21 12.09
C ASP A 183 -8.50 1.77 13.00
N PRO A 184 -9.25 2.81 12.55
CA PRO A 184 -10.30 3.42 13.37
C PRO A 184 -11.41 2.45 13.79
N ARG A 185 -11.60 1.35 13.05
CA ARG A 185 -12.58 0.31 13.37
C ARG A 185 -12.23 -0.44 14.65
N LEU A 186 -10.93 -0.55 14.95
CA LEU A 186 -10.43 -1.23 16.13
C LEU A 186 -10.42 -0.33 17.37
N LEU A 187 -10.34 0.99 17.20
CA LEU A 187 -10.33 1.95 18.30
C LEU A 187 -11.63 1.97 19.13
N LYS A 188 -12.72 1.43 18.58
CA LYS A 188 -14.02 1.28 19.26
C LYS A 188 -14.16 0.01 20.09
N GLN A 189 -13.19 -0.89 20.03
CA GLN A 189 -13.21 -2.13 20.80
C GLN A 189 -12.60 -1.90 22.18
N SER A 190 -13.42 -1.93 23.19
CA SER A 190 -13.05 -1.53 24.56
C SER A 190 -12.95 -2.72 25.49
N HIS A 191 -12.14 -3.68 25.37
CA HIS A 191 -11.88 -4.62 26.49
C HIS A 191 -10.55 -5.34 26.27
N SER A 192 -9.64 -5.18 27.24
CA SER A 192 -8.33 -5.89 27.31
C SER A 192 -7.35 -5.60 26.15
N VAL A 193 -7.65 -4.65 25.29
CA VAL A 193 -6.82 -4.28 24.16
C VAL A 193 -6.23 -2.89 24.40
N VAL A 194 -4.92 -2.78 24.39
CA VAL A 194 -4.21 -1.49 24.50
C VAL A 194 -3.70 -1.13 23.10
N PHE A 195 -4.17 0.00 22.59
CA PHE A 195 -3.66 0.59 21.35
C PHE A 195 -2.45 1.47 21.67
N GLN A 196 -1.39 1.35 20.89
CA GLN A 196 -0.20 2.22 20.91
C GLN A 196 -0.08 2.96 19.59
#